data_c2c6e3cb645099e4db41b9623edb3fa6
#
_entry.id   c2c6e3cb645099e4db41b9623edb3fa6
#
_cell.length_a   1.000
_cell.length_b   1.000
_cell.length_c   1.000
_cell.angle_alpha   90.00
_cell.angle_beta   90.00
_cell.angle_gamma   90.00
#
_symmetry.space_group_name_H-M   'P 1'
#
loop_
_entity.id
_entity.type
_entity.pdbx_description
1 polymer ?
#
loop_
_entity_poly.entity_id
_entity_poly.type
_entity_poly.pdbx_seq_one_letter_code
_entity_poly.pdbx_strand_id
1 'polypeptide(L)'
;MNAVGFKRERTFQRRARGFTLVEMIAVIVLLGIVITVVSGPIMNRFSGAKYNAGKVGAGNLSQAVQNYQMDNGAFPAQLADLVNRPGNASNWLGPYTKEANLKDPFGHAYVYKVPGEGGADFDIIFLGKDGQQGGTDMNADFNASK
;
A
#
# COMPACT_ATOMS: atom_id res chain seq x y z
N MET A 1 -59.55 37.15 53.01
CA MET A 1 -59.77 36.74 51.62
C MET A 1 -58.52 37.04 50.84
N ASN A 2 -57.67 36.00 50.65
CA ASN A 2 -56.37 36.16 49.94
C ASN A 2 -56.53 35.63 48.53
N ALA A 3 -56.41 36.52 47.54
CA ALA A 3 -56.39 36.17 46.11
C ALA A 3 -54.98 35.66 45.74
N VAL A 4 -54.85 34.38 45.42
CA VAL A 4 -53.60 33.77 44.91
C VAL A 4 -53.53 34.08 43.41
N GLY A 5 -52.59 34.94 43.03
CA GLY A 5 -52.32 35.28 41.62
C GLY A 5 -51.56 34.14 40.93
N PHE A 6 -52.21 33.44 39.99
CA PHE A 6 -51.60 32.45 39.13
C PHE A 6 -50.69 33.14 38.07
N LYS A 7 -49.35 33.01 38.25
CA LYS A 7 -48.37 33.44 37.27
C LYS A 7 -48.32 32.45 36.11
N ARG A 8 -48.84 32.81 34.98
CA ARG A 8 -48.85 32.00 33.72
C ARG A 8 -47.43 32.05 33.16
N GLU A 9 -46.68 30.99 33.32
CA GLU A 9 -45.38 30.83 32.65
C GLU A 9 -45.60 30.60 31.15
N ARG A 10 -45.10 31.50 30.33
CA ARG A 10 -45.07 31.39 28.88
C ARG A 10 -43.92 30.45 28.51
N THR A 11 -44.21 29.19 28.22
CA THR A 11 -43.27 28.25 27.59
C THR A 11 -42.99 28.72 26.18
N PHE A 12 -41.78 29.17 25.95
CA PHE A 12 -41.27 29.50 24.61
C PHE A 12 -41.06 28.16 23.89
N GLN A 13 -42.01 27.71 23.08
CA GLN A 13 -41.81 26.59 22.15
C GLN A 13 -40.83 27.05 21.06
N ARG A 14 -39.57 26.62 21.19
CA ARG A 14 -38.61 26.70 20.08
C ARG A 14 -39.13 25.81 18.94
N ARG A 15 -39.65 26.42 17.88
CA ARG A 15 -39.95 25.70 16.65
C ARG A 15 -38.66 25.13 16.11
N ALA A 16 -38.45 23.82 16.20
CA ALA A 16 -37.39 23.10 15.48
C ALA A 16 -37.68 23.31 13.97
N ARG A 17 -36.81 24.05 13.31
CA ARG A 17 -36.83 24.17 11.85
C ARG A 17 -36.31 22.85 11.29
N GLY A 18 -37.15 22.06 10.68
CA GLY A 18 -36.73 20.89 9.90
C GLY A 18 -36.01 21.32 8.64
N PHE A 19 -35.03 20.50 8.19
CA PHE A 19 -34.36 20.71 6.92
C PHE A 19 -35.34 20.58 5.74
N THR A 20 -35.16 21.45 4.75
CA THR A 20 -35.96 21.37 3.51
C THR A 20 -35.32 20.34 2.56
N LEU A 21 -36.12 19.77 1.67
CA LEU A 21 -35.64 18.83 0.65
C LEU A 21 -34.57 19.47 -0.25
N VAL A 22 -34.73 20.77 -0.56
CA VAL A 22 -33.79 21.55 -1.36
C VAL A 22 -32.44 21.70 -0.63
N GLU A 23 -32.47 21.92 0.69
CA GLU A 23 -31.25 22.00 1.52
C GLU A 23 -30.47 20.66 1.51
N MET A 24 -31.16 19.53 1.57
CA MET A 24 -30.56 18.22 1.47
C MET A 24 -29.92 17.99 0.09
N ILE A 25 -30.62 18.36 -0.99
CA ILE A 25 -30.07 18.25 -2.35
C ILE A 25 -28.82 19.15 -2.49
N ALA A 26 -28.87 20.37 -2.01
CA ALA A 26 -27.72 21.27 -2.05
C ALA A 26 -26.49 20.70 -1.29
N VAL A 27 -26.71 20.06 -0.14
CA VAL A 27 -25.64 19.43 0.64
C VAL A 27 -25.01 18.26 -0.11
N ILE A 28 -25.81 17.35 -0.69
CA ILE A 28 -25.24 16.20 -1.44
C ILE A 28 -24.51 16.64 -2.72
N VAL A 29 -25.00 17.67 -3.40
CA VAL A 29 -24.28 18.25 -4.56
C VAL A 29 -22.96 18.87 -4.11
N LEU A 30 -22.94 19.64 -3.03
CA LEU A 30 -21.71 20.23 -2.48
C LEU A 30 -20.71 19.15 -2.04
N LEU A 31 -21.19 18.10 -1.35
CA LEU A 31 -20.33 16.97 -0.96
C LEU A 31 -19.76 16.26 -2.19
N GLY A 32 -20.52 16.08 -3.26
CA GLY A 32 -20.04 15.51 -4.52
C GLY A 32 -18.89 16.33 -5.12
N ILE A 33 -19.00 17.65 -5.15
CA ILE A 33 -17.95 18.54 -5.63
C ILE A 33 -16.69 18.43 -4.75
N VAL A 34 -16.82 18.46 -3.43
CA VAL A 34 -15.70 18.34 -2.49
C VAL A 34 -14.98 17.01 -2.66
N ILE A 35 -15.71 15.91 -2.79
CA ILE A 35 -15.11 14.57 -3.00
C ILE A 35 -14.26 14.55 -4.27
N THR A 36 -14.74 15.11 -5.39
CA THR A 36 -13.98 15.11 -6.65
C THR A 36 -12.67 15.90 -6.57
N VAL A 37 -12.66 17.03 -5.88
CA VAL A 37 -11.47 17.88 -5.70
C VAL A 37 -10.43 17.22 -4.79
N VAL A 38 -10.86 16.52 -3.74
CA VAL A 38 -9.96 15.95 -2.71
C VAL A 38 -9.42 14.58 -3.10
N SER A 39 -10.16 13.80 -3.92
CA SER A 39 -9.78 12.41 -4.24
C SER A 39 -8.46 12.29 -5.01
N GLY A 40 -8.18 13.18 -5.96
CA GLY A 40 -6.98 13.12 -6.80
C GLY A 40 -5.65 13.19 -6.01
N PRO A 41 -5.42 14.21 -5.16
CA PRO A 41 -4.21 14.32 -4.36
C PRO A 41 -4.01 13.17 -3.37
N ILE A 42 -5.10 12.63 -2.80
CA ILE A 42 -5.04 11.50 -1.87
C ILE A 42 -4.54 10.24 -2.57
N MET A 43 -5.10 9.92 -3.75
CA MET A 43 -4.68 8.74 -4.52
C MET A 43 -3.22 8.79 -4.94
N ASN A 44 -2.70 9.97 -5.31
CA ASN A 44 -1.29 10.14 -5.66
C ASN A 44 -0.36 9.90 -4.45
N ARG A 45 -0.72 10.40 -3.27
CA ARG A 45 0.05 10.16 -2.03
C ARG A 45 0.05 8.67 -1.65
N PHE A 46 -1.08 8.00 -1.82
CA PHE A 46 -1.19 6.56 -1.57
C PHE A 46 -0.32 5.74 -2.54
N SER A 47 -0.30 6.12 -3.82
CA SER A 47 0.56 5.48 -4.83
C SER A 47 2.05 5.72 -4.54
N GLY A 48 2.44 6.91 -4.10
CA GLY A 48 3.82 7.21 -3.70
C GLY A 48 4.28 6.40 -2.48
N ALA A 49 3.41 6.24 -1.47
CA ALA A 49 3.71 5.38 -0.32
C ALA A 49 3.89 3.90 -0.73
N LYS A 50 3.04 3.37 -1.61
CA LYS A 50 3.17 2.03 -2.18
C LYS A 50 4.46 1.87 -2.99
N TYR A 51 4.82 2.86 -3.81
CA TYR A 51 6.06 2.82 -4.58
C TYR A 51 7.30 2.73 -3.66
N ASN A 52 7.35 3.54 -2.60
CA ASN A 52 8.44 3.46 -1.62
C ASN A 52 8.46 2.11 -0.88
N ALA A 53 7.29 1.58 -0.51
CA ALA A 53 7.19 0.26 0.10
C ALA A 53 7.64 -0.86 -0.86
N GLY A 54 7.39 -0.72 -2.18
CA GLY A 54 7.90 -1.64 -3.20
C GLY A 54 9.42 -1.68 -3.26
N LYS A 55 10.08 -0.53 -3.19
CA LYS A 55 11.56 -0.45 -3.13
C LYS A 55 12.11 -1.11 -1.87
N VAL A 56 11.49 -0.85 -0.71
CA VAL A 56 11.89 -1.49 0.55
C VAL A 56 11.70 -3.00 0.47
N GLY A 57 10.59 -3.47 -0.12
CA GLY A 57 10.33 -4.89 -0.36
C GLY A 57 11.40 -5.56 -1.22
N ALA A 58 11.83 -4.90 -2.30
CA ALA A 58 12.93 -5.37 -3.14
C ALA A 58 14.25 -5.50 -2.33
N GLY A 59 14.57 -4.51 -1.49
CA GLY A 59 15.73 -4.56 -0.60
C GLY A 59 15.67 -5.72 0.40
N ASN A 60 14.51 -5.95 1.01
CA ASN A 60 14.30 -7.07 1.93
C ASN A 60 14.45 -8.43 1.24
N LEU A 61 13.97 -8.56 0.00
CA LEU A 61 14.16 -9.77 -0.80
C LEU A 61 15.65 -9.96 -1.17
N SER A 62 16.36 -8.90 -1.53
CA SER A 62 17.79 -8.96 -1.79
C SER A 62 18.56 -9.51 -0.58
N GLN A 63 18.21 -9.05 0.62
CA GLN A 63 18.81 -9.57 1.85
C GLN A 63 18.43 -11.03 2.12
N ALA A 64 17.19 -11.44 1.84
CA ALA A 64 16.75 -12.82 1.97
C ALA A 64 17.50 -13.76 0.99
N VAL A 65 17.77 -13.30 -0.24
CA VAL A 65 18.59 -14.03 -1.23
C VAL A 65 20.03 -14.22 -0.73
N GLN A 66 20.64 -13.19 -0.13
CA GLN A 66 21.98 -13.28 0.46
C GLN A 66 22.03 -14.26 1.64
N ASN A 67 21.04 -14.21 2.53
CA ASN A 67 20.94 -15.17 3.65
C ASN A 67 20.81 -16.60 3.15
N TYR A 68 19.98 -16.84 2.12
CA TYR A 68 19.88 -18.14 1.48
C TYR A 68 21.23 -18.62 0.93
N GLN A 69 21.96 -17.73 0.24
CA GLN A 69 23.26 -18.04 -0.35
C GLN A 69 24.32 -18.34 0.74
N MET A 70 24.28 -17.61 1.87
CA MET A 70 25.20 -17.88 2.99
C MET A 70 24.99 -19.28 3.59
N ASP A 71 23.74 -19.73 3.73
CA ASP A 71 23.43 -21.03 4.32
C ASP A 71 23.64 -22.18 3.35
N ASN A 72 23.34 -21.98 2.06
CA ASN A 72 23.33 -23.07 1.07
C ASN A 72 24.52 -23.06 0.11
N GLY A 73 25.37 -22.03 0.14
CA GLY A 73 26.56 -21.89 -0.70
C GLY A 73 26.26 -21.52 -2.18
N ALA A 74 24.98 -21.35 -2.55
CA ALA A 74 24.54 -20.99 -3.89
C ALA A 74 23.31 -20.08 -3.82
N PHE A 75 23.08 -19.27 -4.84
CA PHE A 75 21.86 -18.46 -4.95
C PHE A 75 20.63 -19.33 -5.21
N PRO A 76 19.44 -18.91 -4.74
CA PRO A 76 18.21 -19.64 -5.06
C PRO A 76 17.93 -19.61 -6.57
N ALA A 77 17.36 -20.65 -7.12
CA ALA A 77 16.99 -20.69 -8.54
C ALA A 77 15.80 -19.76 -8.85
N GLN A 78 14.93 -19.54 -7.87
CA GLN A 78 13.74 -18.68 -7.95
C GLN A 78 13.39 -18.11 -6.57
N LEU A 79 12.64 -17.01 -6.52
CA LEU A 79 12.24 -16.40 -5.24
C LEU A 79 11.36 -17.31 -4.37
N ALA A 80 10.63 -18.27 -4.96
CA ALA A 80 9.84 -19.23 -4.22
C ALA A 80 10.68 -20.13 -3.31
N ASP A 81 11.97 -20.32 -3.63
CA ASP A 81 12.93 -21.11 -2.83
C ASP A 81 13.28 -20.45 -1.49
N LEU A 82 12.99 -19.14 -1.36
CA LEU A 82 13.11 -18.41 -0.09
C LEU A 82 11.99 -18.75 0.90
N VAL A 83 10.86 -19.23 0.41
CA VAL A 83 9.67 -19.58 1.20
C VAL A 83 9.59 -21.09 1.43
N ASN A 84 9.83 -21.85 0.37
CA ASN A 84 9.72 -23.30 0.37
C ASN A 84 11.10 -23.92 0.16
N ARG A 85 11.42 -24.95 0.95
CA ARG A 85 12.69 -25.67 0.82
C ARG A 85 12.77 -26.37 -0.54
N PRO A 86 13.73 -26.02 -1.42
CA PRO A 86 13.96 -26.77 -2.64
C PRO A 86 14.64 -28.12 -2.33
N GLY A 87 14.39 -29.13 -3.17
CA GLY A 87 14.89 -30.51 -2.94
C GLY A 87 16.42 -30.64 -2.95
N ASN A 88 17.13 -29.69 -3.54
CA ASN A 88 18.60 -29.66 -3.65
C ASN A 88 19.30 -28.82 -2.56
N ALA A 89 18.55 -28.18 -1.65
CA ALA A 89 19.14 -27.36 -0.58
C ALA A 89 19.23 -28.17 0.73
N SER A 90 20.39 -28.78 0.98
CA SER A 90 20.62 -29.61 2.17
C SER A 90 20.69 -28.78 3.46
N ASN A 91 21.22 -27.55 3.39
CA ASN A 91 21.43 -26.66 4.53
C ASN A 91 20.38 -25.54 4.62
N TRP A 92 19.20 -25.72 4.05
CA TRP A 92 18.14 -24.73 4.07
C TRP A 92 17.62 -24.48 5.49
N LEU A 93 17.80 -23.27 6.01
CA LEU A 93 17.40 -22.84 7.37
C LEU A 93 16.15 -21.95 7.36
N GLY A 94 15.54 -21.74 6.16
CA GLY A 94 14.39 -20.85 6.00
C GLY A 94 13.10 -21.29 6.73
N PRO A 95 11.99 -20.61 6.50
CA PRO A 95 11.79 -19.65 5.42
C PRO A 95 12.51 -18.31 5.63
N TYR A 96 13.15 -17.78 4.58
CA TYR A 96 13.90 -16.53 4.59
C TYR A 96 12.99 -15.32 4.37
N THR A 97 11.81 -15.54 3.83
CA THR A 97 10.76 -14.54 3.66
C THR A 97 9.37 -15.19 3.68
N LYS A 98 8.32 -14.37 3.68
CA LYS A 98 6.93 -14.85 3.59
C LYS A 98 6.48 -14.82 2.12
N GLU A 99 5.56 -15.71 1.74
CA GLU A 99 4.99 -15.77 0.39
C GLU A 99 4.37 -14.42 -0.03
N ALA A 100 3.69 -13.74 0.88
CA ALA A 100 3.11 -12.42 0.62
C ALA A 100 4.16 -11.36 0.21
N ASN A 101 5.42 -11.52 0.62
CA ASN A 101 6.50 -10.59 0.30
C ASN A 101 7.10 -10.82 -1.10
N LEU A 102 6.72 -11.90 -1.78
CA LEU A 102 7.14 -12.14 -3.17
C LEU A 102 6.40 -11.25 -4.18
N LYS A 103 5.39 -10.53 -3.72
CA LYS A 103 4.64 -9.53 -4.50
C LYS A 103 4.85 -8.14 -3.90
N ASP A 104 4.86 -7.17 -4.79
CA ASP A 104 4.94 -5.76 -4.42
C ASP A 104 3.58 -5.22 -3.90
N PRO A 105 3.53 -4.00 -3.35
CA PRO A 105 2.28 -3.39 -2.87
C PRO A 105 1.23 -3.09 -3.95
N PHE A 106 1.58 -3.20 -5.24
CA PHE A 106 0.65 -3.09 -6.36
C PHE A 106 0.12 -4.45 -6.83
N GLY A 107 0.71 -5.55 -6.31
CA GLY A 107 0.30 -6.93 -6.60
C GLY A 107 1.12 -7.62 -7.69
N HIS A 108 2.17 -6.98 -8.22
CA HIS A 108 3.08 -7.57 -9.20
C HIS A 108 4.17 -8.38 -8.52
N ALA A 109 4.69 -9.41 -9.19
CA ALA A 109 5.85 -10.15 -8.72
C ALA A 109 7.12 -9.32 -8.93
N TYR A 110 8.07 -9.41 -7.98
CA TYR A 110 9.42 -8.92 -8.21
C TYR A 110 10.13 -9.76 -9.26
N VAL A 111 10.92 -9.12 -10.12
CA VAL A 111 11.74 -9.84 -11.11
C VAL A 111 13.05 -10.25 -10.46
N TYR A 112 13.38 -11.53 -10.56
CA TYR A 112 14.63 -12.09 -10.07
C TYR A 112 15.44 -12.63 -11.23
N LYS A 113 16.72 -12.28 -11.30
CA LYS A 113 17.67 -12.78 -12.29
C LYS A 113 18.93 -13.24 -11.59
N VAL A 114 19.41 -14.41 -11.94
CA VAL A 114 20.69 -14.97 -11.51
C VAL A 114 21.35 -15.67 -12.71
N PRO A 115 22.54 -15.27 -13.14
CA PRO A 115 23.29 -14.10 -12.69
C PRO A 115 22.60 -12.77 -13.02
N GLY A 116 22.93 -11.71 -12.26
CA GLY A 116 22.43 -10.35 -12.48
C GLY A 116 23.09 -9.66 -13.68
N GLU A 117 22.55 -8.52 -14.04
CA GLU A 117 23.07 -7.72 -15.16
C GLU A 117 24.27 -6.85 -14.72
N GLY A 118 25.18 -6.57 -15.66
CA GLY A 118 26.31 -5.69 -15.42
C GLY A 118 27.37 -6.23 -14.47
N GLY A 119 27.41 -7.55 -14.26
CA GLY A 119 28.38 -8.21 -13.38
C GLY A 119 27.91 -8.36 -11.93
N ALA A 120 26.65 -8.08 -11.64
CA ALA A 120 26.04 -8.39 -10.34
C ALA A 120 25.79 -9.90 -10.20
N ASP A 121 25.89 -10.42 -8.98
CA ASP A 121 25.62 -11.83 -8.70
C ASP A 121 24.15 -12.18 -8.98
N PHE A 122 23.26 -11.28 -8.67
CA PHE A 122 21.81 -11.40 -8.94
C PHE A 122 21.17 -10.02 -9.03
N ASP A 123 19.95 -9.95 -9.57
CA ASP A 123 19.10 -8.75 -9.57
C ASP A 123 17.76 -9.03 -8.92
N ILE A 124 17.29 -8.09 -8.11
CA ILE A 124 15.91 -7.99 -7.63
C ILE A 124 15.34 -6.67 -8.13
N ILE A 125 14.37 -6.75 -9.06
CA ILE A 125 13.83 -5.57 -9.72
C ILE A 125 12.35 -5.40 -9.34
N PHE A 126 12.03 -4.23 -8.82
CA PHE A 126 10.69 -3.72 -8.65
C PHE A 126 10.30 -2.93 -9.90
N LEU A 127 9.24 -3.32 -10.60
CA LEU A 127 8.81 -2.74 -11.89
C LEU A 127 7.88 -1.51 -11.76
N GLY A 128 7.93 -0.84 -10.60
CA GLY A 128 7.08 0.33 -10.39
C GLY A 128 5.59 0.00 -10.26
N LYS A 129 4.77 1.03 -10.44
CA LYS A 129 3.31 0.94 -10.24
C LYS A 129 2.60 0.14 -11.33
N ASP A 130 3.09 0.19 -12.56
CA ASP A 130 2.44 -0.47 -13.72
C ASP A 130 2.89 -1.93 -13.94
N GLY A 131 3.95 -2.37 -13.24
CA GLY A 131 4.48 -3.72 -13.35
C GLY A 131 5.12 -4.01 -14.72
N GLN A 132 5.55 -2.98 -15.45
CA GLN A 132 6.18 -3.10 -16.76
C GLN A 132 7.62 -2.58 -16.70
N GLN A 133 8.50 -3.16 -17.50
CA GLN A 133 9.90 -2.76 -17.54
C GLN A 133 10.05 -1.34 -18.14
N GLY A 134 10.83 -0.50 -17.46
CA GLY A 134 11.06 0.89 -17.83
C GLY A 134 10.14 1.85 -17.09
N GLY A 135 9.81 2.97 -17.72
CA GLY A 135 8.91 3.99 -17.15
C GLY A 135 9.63 5.12 -16.41
N THR A 136 8.83 6.06 -15.92
CA THR A 136 9.28 7.25 -15.18
C THR A 136 8.46 7.45 -13.92
N ASP A 137 8.95 8.27 -13.00
CA ASP A 137 8.28 8.59 -11.73
C ASP A 137 7.91 7.34 -10.92
N MET A 138 6.62 7.12 -10.66
CA MET A 138 6.13 5.94 -9.92
C MET A 138 6.08 4.65 -10.76
N ASN A 139 6.30 4.73 -12.07
CA ASN A 139 6.43 3.58 -12.95
C ASN A 139 7.90 3.21 -13.21
N ALA A 140 8.85 4.00 -12.68
CA ALA A 140 10.27 3.70 -12.86
C ALA A 140 10.68 2.41 -12.15
N ASP A 141 11.50 1.61 -12.83
CA ASP A 141 12.09 0.41 -12.25
C ASP A 141 13.08 0.75 -11.13
N PHE A 142 13.16 -0.11 -10.13
CA PHE A 142 14.14 -0.04 -9.08
C PHE A 142 14.83 -1.40 -8.90
N ASN A 143 16.15 -1.44 -9.06
CA ASN A 143 16.96 -2.63 -8.80
C ASN A 143 17.63 -2.51 -7.43
N ALA A 144 17.34 -3.45 -6.53
CA ALA A 144 17.86 -3.47 -5.16
C ALA A 144 19.28 -4.05 -5.04
N SER A 145 19.85 -4.54 -6.15
CA SER A 145 21.20 -5.17 -6.16
C SER A 145 22.28 -4.23 -6.74
N LYS A 146 21.89 -2.99 -7.05
CA LYS A 146 22.80 -1.96 -7.61
C LYS A 146 23.09 -0.85 -6.63
#